data_31b3925f606131b0b58e546769741d04
#
_entry.id   31b3925f606131b0b58e546769741d04
#
_cell.length_a   1.000
_cell.length_b   1.000
_cell.length_c   1.000
_cell.angle_alpha   90.00
_cell.angle_beta   90.00
_cell.angle_gamma   90.00
#
_symmetry.space_group_name_H-M   'P 1'
#
loop_
_entity.id
_entity.type
_entity.pdbx_description
1 polymer ?
#
loop_
_entity_poly.entity_id
_entity_poly.type
_entity_poly.pdbx_seq_one_letter_code
_entity_poly.pdbx_strand_id
1 'polypeptide(L)'
;VSTLSGEDIERQGITTLEDFSRFVSNLNVQTTAPGQNTIVFRGVSDGGGFLVDPTAAIYLDEQAMSMTSMAPDIYPIDIARIEALSGPQSTLFGASSQTGTVRVVTNKPDMEGTEITGNMAIGVSGVSKGENGFDFDATANIPIIEDKLAARVSIFSAEDGGFIDSVAGMSVVDEYTGLGGLVSNYDPVNPHTDTVEDDINGVEWWGRRAAVKWQISDDWAATVTHNHQEIEANGFNDFDPMVGDLETVKF
;
A
#
# COMPACT_ATOMS: atom_id res chain seq x y z
N VAL A 1 16.51 -14.43 2.73
CA VAL A 1 15.25 -14.15 2.02
C VAL A 1 14.13 -14.69 2.88
N SER A 2 13.14 -13.84 3.16
CA SER A 2 11.86 -14.24 3.76
C SER A 2 10.78 -14.17 2.70
N THR A 3 9.90 -15.15 2.65
CA THR A 3 8.87 -15.24 1.62
C THR A 3 7.55 -15.63 2.25
N LEU A 4 6.47 -14.95 1.89
CA LEU A 4 5.09 -15.34 2.15
C LEU A 4 4.41 -15.67 0.83
N SER A 5 3.70 -16.81 0.79
CA SER A 5 2.90 -17.20 -0.37
C SER A 5 1.61 -16.36 -0.46
N GLY A 6 0.99 -16.32 -1.64
CA GLY A 6 -0.33 -15.68 -1.82
C GLY A 6 -1.38 -16.28 -0.88
N GLU A 7 -1.39 -17.59 -0.70
CA GLU A 7 -2.29 -18.27 0.23
C GLU A 7 -2.04 -17.83 1.70
N ASP A 8 -0.78 -17.64 2.10
CA ASP A 8 -0.47 -17.10 3.44
C ASP A 8 -0.94 -15.65 3.59
N ILE A 9 -0.79 -14.84 2.56
CA ILE A 9 -1.23 -13.43 2.54
C ILE A 9 -2.75 -13.36 2.75
N GLU A 10 -3.51 -14.09 1.97
CA GLU A 10 -4.97 -14.15 2.09
C GLU A 10 -5.40 -14.70 3.46
N ARG A 11 -4.82 -15.80 3.91
CA ARG A 11 -5.15 -16.43 5.19
C ARG A 11 -4.85 -15.56 6.40
N GLN A 12 -3.82 -14.71 6.33
CA GLN A 12 -3.42 -13.81 7.41
C GLN A 12 -4.11 -12.44 7.33
N GLY A 13 -4.88 -12.17 6.27
CA GLY A 13 -5.53 -10.88 6.06
C GLY A 13 -4.51 -9.73 5.88
N ILE A 14 -3.42 -9.99 5.17
CA ILE A 14 -2.40 -8.98 4.90
C ILE A 14 -2.89 -8.11 3.75
N THR A 15 -3.15 -6.84 4.02
CA THR A 15 -3.64 -5.85 3.04
C THR A 15 -2.63 -4.75 2.75
N THR A 16 -1.69 -4.52 3.66
CA THR A 16 -0.69 -3.46 3.54
C THR A 16 0.74 -4.00 3.61
N LEU A 17 1.69 -3.16 3.21
CA LEU A 17 3.12 -3.46 3.37
C LEU A 17 3.53 -3.51 4.86
N GLU A 18 2.86 -2.73 5.71
CA GLU A 18 3.08 -2.76 7.15
C GLU A 18 2.67 -4.12 7.74
N ASP A 19 1.51 -4.66 7.35
CA ASP A 19 1.07 -5.99 7.80
C ASP A 19 2.08 -7.08 7.40
N PHE A 20 2.56 -7.05 6.14
CA PHE A 20 3.61 -7.96 5.69
C PHE A 20 4.86 -7.88 6.56
N SER A 21 5.25 -6.67 6.99
CA SER A 21 6.46 -6.47 7.79
C SER A 21 6.42 -7.21 9.14
N ARG A 22 5.23 -7.43 9.70
CA ARG A 22 5.02 -8.15 10.97
C ARG A 22 5.44 -9.62 10.90
N PHE A 23 5.50 -10.18 9.70
CA PHE A 23 5.92 -11.56 9.45
C PHE A 23 7.40 -11.70 9.09
N VAL A 24 8.14 -10.58 9.00
CA VAL A 24 9.54 -10.56 8.61
C VAL A 24 10.40 -9.89 9.68
N SER A 25 11.12 -10.67 10.47
CA SER A 25 11.82 -10.22 11.69
C SER A 25 12.85 -9.09 11.51
N ASN A 26 13.33 -8.86 10.31
CA ASN A 26 14.35 -7.85 10.00
C ASN A 26 13.85 -6.75 9.07
N LEU A 27 12.55 -6.68 8.86
CA LEU A 27 11.85 -5.68 8.08
C LEU A 27 10.94 -4.90 9.03
N ASN A 28 10.95 -3.59 8.92
CA ASN A 28 9.99 -2.70 9.53
C ASN A 28 9.50 -1.74 8.45
N VAL A 29 8.25 -1.40 8.50
CA VAL A 29 7.65 -0.39 7.62
C VAL A 29 7.08 0.71 8.51
N GLN A 30 7.39 1.94 8.18
CA GLN A 30 6.87 3.13 8.83
C GLN A 30 5.97 3.85 7.84
N THR A 31 4.69 3.88 8.13
CA THR A 31 3.68 4.55 7.31
C THR A 31 3.41 5.94 7.89
N THR A 32 3.62 6.98 7.11
CA THR A 32 3.32 8.37 7.51
C THR A 32 1.96 8.82 7.02
N ALA A 33 1.52 8.28 5.90
CA ALA A 33 0.18 8.45 5.34
C ALA A 33 -0.13 7.24 4.44
N PRO A 34 -1.39 6.98 4.10
CA PRO A 34 -1.74 5.93 3.16
C PRO A 34 -0.94 6.00 1.87
N GLY A 35 -0.32 4.91 1.47
CA GLY A 35 0.56 4.85 0.30
C GLY A 35 1.93 5.50 0.45
N GLN A 36 2.28 6.00 1.64
CA GLN A 36 3.56 6.64 1.93
C GLN A 36 4.35 5.86 2.98
N ASN A 37 5.13 4.91 2.52
CA ASN A 37 5.89 4.02 3.39
C ASN A 37 7.39 4.26 3.32
N THR A 38 8.05 4.16 4.46
CA THR A 38 9.50 4.04 4.58
C THR A 38 9.85 2.61 4.96
N ILE A 39 10.61 1.94 4.10
CA ILE A 39 11.03 0.56 4.32
C ILE A 39 12.38 0.54 5.03
N VAL A 40 12.43 -0.13 6.19
CA VAL A 40 13.59 -0.20 7.06
C VAL A 40 14.07 -1.64 7.20
N PHE A 41 15.24 -1.97 6.68
CA PHE A 41 15.88 -3.26 6.90
C PHE A 41 16.94 -3.16 8.00
N ARG A 42 16.84 -4.03 9.02
CA ARG A 42 17.83 -4.12 10.13
C ARG A 42 18.09 -2.79 10.82
N GLY A 43 17.09 -1.93 10.92
CA GLY A 43 17.20 -0.62 11.55
C GLY A 43 17.91 0.45 10.71
N VAL A 44 18.21 0.18 9.45
CA VAL A 44 18.82 1.15 8.53
C VAL A 44 17.74 1.74 7.63
N SER A 45 17.56 3.05 7.71
CA SER A 45 16.63 3.82 6.86
C SER A 45 17.33 5.09 6.36
N ASP A 46 16.68 5.78 5.45
CA ASP A 46 17.05 7.12 4.99
C ASP A 46 16.66 8.24 5.96
N GLY A 47 15.92 7.89 7.02
CA GLY A 47 15.40 8.84 7.99
C GLY A 47 14.01 9.39 7.64
N GLY A 48 13.39 8.93 6.54
CA GLY A 48 12.00 9.30 6.18
C GLY A 48 11.83 10.77 5.78
N GLY A 49 12.88 11.42 5.28
CA GLY A 49 12.81 12.83 4.90
C GLY A 49 12.21 13.04 3.50
N PHE A 50 11.52 14.17 3.30
CA PHE A 50 11.12 14.61 1.97
C PHE A 50 12.37 14.82 1.09
N LEU A 51 12.32 14.37 -0.16
CA LEU A 51 13.41 14.49 -1.16
C LEU A 51 14.65 13.62 -0.89
N VAL A 52 14.53 12.58 -0.09
CA VAL A 52 15.60 11.59 0.11
C VAL A 52 15.27 10.34 -0.69
N ASP A 53 16.28 9.79 -1.38
CA ASP A 53 16.08 8.51 -2.08
C ASP A 53 15.99 7.37 -1.08
N PRO A 54 15.02 6.45 -1.20
CA PRO A 54 14.86 5.34 -0.28
C PRO A 54 16.09 4.42 -0.31
N THR A 55 16.46 3.89 0.85
CA THR A 55 17.56 2.92 0.98
C THR A 55 17.15 1.49 0.70
N ALA A 56 15.84 1.22 0.72
CA ALA A 56 15.24 -0.07 0.37
C ALA A 56 14.29 0.10 -0.81
N ALA A 57 14.35 -0.82 -1.77
CA ALA A 57 13.50 -0.77 -2.96
C ALA A 57 12.26 -1.64 -2.79
N ILE A 58 11.18 -1.24 -3.49
CA ILE A 58 10.00 -2.07 -3.70
C ILE A 58 9.82 -2.35 -5.19
N TYR A 59 9.45 -3.58 -5.51
CA TYR A 59 9.23 -4.06 -6.87
C TYR A 59 7.86 -4.73 -6.97
N LEU A 60 7.15 -4.42 -8.06
CA LEU A 60 6.00 -5.19 -8.51
C LEU A 60 6.42 -6.00 -9.74
N ASP A 61 6.50 -7.32 -9.59
CA ASP A 61 7.14 -8.22 -10.55
C ASP A 61 8.60 -7.78 -10.81
N GLU A 62 8.90 -7.33 -12.04
CA GLU A 62 10.22 -6.81 -12.43
C GLU A 62 10.26 -5.27 -12.51
N GLN A 63 9.15 -4.59 -12.19
CA GLN A 63 9.04 -3.14 -12.25
C GLN A 63 9.40 -2.52 -10.90
N ALA A 64 10.39 -1.63 -10.89
CA ALA A 64 10.68 -0.81 -9.72
C ALA A 64 9.52 0.17 -9.47
N MET A 65 9.04 0.18 -8.23
CA MET A 65 7.92 1.02 -7.79
C MET A 65 8.38 2.11 -6.81
N SER A 66 9.63 2.08 -6.35
CA SER A 66 10.18 3.10 -5.45
C SER A 66 10.17 4.47 -6.12
N MET A 67 9.69 5.45 -5.38
CA MET A 67 9.72 6.86 -5.76
C MET A 67 10.60 7.62 -4.77
N THR A 68 11.05 8.81 -5.13
CA THR A 68 11.75 9.69 -4.18
C THR A 68 10.87 9.92 -2.96
N SER A 69 11.40 9.68 -1.79
CA SER A 69 10.78 9.85 -0.48
C SER A 69 9.74 8.80 -0.05
N MET A 70 9.33 7.87 -0.90
CA MET A 70 8.30 6.90 -0.49
C MET A 70 8.34 5.58 -1.24
N ALA A 71 7.82 4.54 -0.58
CA ALA A 71 7.42 3.29 -1.19
C ALA A 71 5.89 3.23 -1.20
N PRO A 72 5.24 3.05 -2.36
CA PRO A 72 3.80 2.92 -2.43
C PRO A 72 3.33 1.61 -1.81
N ASP A 73 2.13 1.60 -1.25
CA ASP A 73 1.44 0.36 -0.97
C ASP A 73 0.95 -0.26 -2.27
N ILE A 74 1.13 -1.55 -2.39
CA ILE A 74 0.64 -2.35 -3.50
C ILE A 74 -0.45 -3.24 -2.94
N TYR A 75 -1.70 -3.01 -3.36
CA TYR A 75 -2.83 -3.83 -2.91
C TYR A 75 -2.62 -5.30 -3.30
N PRO A 76 -2.69 -6.24 -2.33
CA PRO A 76 -2.20 -7.61 -2.51
C PRO A 76 -3.19 -8.53 -3.26
N ILE A 77 -3.81 -8.03 -4.32
CA ILE A 77 -4.69 -8.85 -5.15
C ILE A 77 -3.90 -9.79 -6.04
N ASP A 78 -4.31 -11.05 -6.06
CA ASP A 78 -3.80 -12.09 -6.96
C ASP A 78 -2.27 -12.19 -6.95
N ILE A 79 -1.72 -12.16 -5.73
CA ILE A 79 -0.29 -12.25 -5.48
C ILE A 79 0.13 -13.71 -5.41
N ALA A 80 1.20 -14.07 -6.11
CA ALA A 80 1.84 -15.37 -6.00
C ALA A 80 2.65 -15.47 -4.70
N ARG A 81 3.40 -14.39 -4.38
CA ARG A 81 4.19 -14.28 -3.16
C ARG A 81 4.75 -12.87 -2.97
N ILE A 82 5.12 -12.55 -1.74
CA ILE A 82 5.94 -11.39 -1.40
C ILE A 82 7.28 -11.89 -0.84
N GLU A 83 8.36 -11.30 -1.33
CA GLU A 83 9.73 -11.64 -0.94
C GLU A 83 10.41 -10.44 -0.28
N ALA A 84 11.04 -10.64 0.88
CA ALA A 84 11.91 -9.66 1.52
C ALA A 84 13.38 -10.12 1.42
N LEU A 85 14.16 -9.42 0.63
CA LEU A 85 15.59 -9.68 0.40
C LEU A 85 16.39 -8.71 1.25
N SER A 86 16.92 -9.16 2.35
CA SER A 86 17.69 -8.36 3.29
C SER A 86 19.17 -8.26 2.89
N GLY A 87 19.72 -7.07 2.96
CA GLY A 87 21.11 -6.74 2.60
C GLY A 87 21.22 -6.13 1.21
N PRO A 88 22.41 -5.66 0.83
CA PRO A 88 22.63 -4.97 -0.44
C PRO A 88 22.26 -5.82 -1.65
N GLN A 89 21.36 -5.31 -2.48
CA GLN A 89 20.86 -5.96 -3.68
C GLN A 89 21.09 -5.11 -4.95
N SER A 90 21.86 -4.04 -4.84
CA SER A 90 22.04 -3.04 -5.91
C SER A 90 22.56 -3.60 -7.23
N THR A 91 23.28 -4.73 -7.22
CA THR A 91 23.78 -5.37 -8.44
C THR A 91 22.64 -5.92 -9.31
N LEU A 92 21.54 -6.38 -8.71
CA LEU A 92 20.40 -6.95 -9.43
C LEU A 92 19.25 -5.96 -9.55
N PHE A 93 19.04 -5.16 -8.51
CA PHE A 93 17.88 -4.27 -8.38
C PHE A 93 18.22 -2.78 -8.50
N GLY A 94 19.48 -2.42 -8.80
CA GLY A 94 19.88 -1.04 -9.07
C GLY A 94 19.82 -0.11 -7.86
N ALA A 95 19.44 1.14 -8.11
CA ALA A 95 19.33 2.17 -7.09
C ALA A 95 18.28 1.81 -6.02
N SER A 96 18.43 2.43 -4.84
CA SER A 96 17.52 2.24 -3.69
C SER A 96 17.48 0.84 -3.08
N SER A 97 18.36 -0.09 -3.49
CA SER A 97 18.47 -1.45 -2.95
C SER A 97 19.68 -1.65 -2.06
N GLN A 98 20.02 -0.63 -1.26
CA GLN A 98 21.25 -0.63 -0.43
C GLN A 98 21.09 -1.49 0.83
N THR A 99 19.93 -1.44 1.47
CA THR A 99 19.64 -2.18 2.72
C THR A 99 18.84 -3.44 2.48
N GLY A 100 18.07 -3.47 1.40
CA GLY A 100 17.22 -4.59 1.02
C GLY A 100 16.26 -4.26 -0.11
N THR A 101 15.46 -5.26 -0.46
CA THR A 101 14.43 -5.14 -1.51
C THR A 101 13.20 -5.93 -1.09
N VAL A 102 12.02 -5.34 -1.24
CA VAL A 102 10.74 -6.04 -1.17
C VAL A 102 10.26 -6.29 -2.60
N ARG A 103 9.89 -7.52 -2.92
CA ARG A 103 9.32 -7.88 -4.23
C ARG A 103 7.94 -8.46 -4.04
N VAL A 104 6.97 -7.85 -4.67
CA VAL A 104 5.62 -8.37 -4.84
C VAL A 104 5.55 -9.07 -6.19
N VAL A 105 5.34 -10.37 -6.18
CA VAL A 105 5.29 -11.20 -7.39
C VAL A 105 3.86 -11.62 -7.63
N THR A 106 3.30 -11.26 -8.79
CA THR A 106 1.92 -11.55 -9.14
C THR A 106 1.76 -12.90 -9.82
N ASN A 107 0.58 -13.51 -9.71
CA ASN A 107 0.24 -14.68 -10.51
C ASN A 107 0.28 -14.34 -12.00
N LYS A 108 0.87 -15.22 -12.78
CA LYS A 108 0.94 -15.07 -14.24
C LYS A 108 -0.23 -15.80 -14.91
N PRO A 109 -0.61 -15.37 -16.15
CA PRO A 109 -1.60 -16.12 -16.91
C PRO A 109 -1.17 -17.57 -17.06
N ASP A 110 -2.07 -18.47 -16.68
CA ASP A 110 -1.93 -19.91 -16.87
C ASP A 110 -2.53 -20.29 -18.22
N MET A 111 -1.73 -20.96 -19.04
CA MET A 111 -2.10 -21.41 -20.38
C MET A 111 -2.58 -22.87 -20.40
N GLU A 112 -2.45 -23.58 -19.27
CA GLU A 112 -2.87 -24.98 -19.19
C GLU A 112 -4.40 -25.09 -19.17
N GLY A 113 -4.91 -26.06 -19.89
CA GLY A 113 -6.34 -26.30 -19.99
C GLY A 113 -7.11 -25.29 -20.85
N THR A 114 -8.42 -25.46 -20.87
CA THR A 114 -9.35 -24.66 -21.68
C THR A 114 -10.44 -23.97 -20.87
N GLU A 115 -10.47 -24.19 -19.56
CA GLU A 115 -11.51 -23.69 -18.69
C GLU A 115 -11.10 -22.31 -18.08
N ILE A 116 -12.05 -21.41 -18.01
CA ILE A 116 -11.88 -20.16 -17.29
C ILE A 116 -11.94 -20.49 -15.79
N THR A 117 -10.90 -20.08 -15.08
CA THR A 117 -10.80 -20.22 -13.62
C THR A 117 -10.74 -18.84 -12.97
N GLY A 118 -11.18 -18.74 -11.73
CA GLY A 118 -11.10 -17.45 -11.03
C GLY A 118 -11.61 -17.57 -9.60
N ASN A 119 -11.43 -16.47 -8.87
CA ASN A 119 -11.94 -16.28 -7.52
C ASN A 119 -12.59 -14.90 -7.41
N MET A 120 -13.44 -14.77 -6.43
CA MET A 120 -14.06 -13.52 -6.02
C MET A 120 -14.18 -13.52 -4.50
N ALA A 121 -13.82 -12.43 -3.88
CA ALA A 121 -13.98 -12.22 -2.45
C ALA A 121 -14.73 -10.92 -2.17
N ILE A 122 -15.40 -10.90 -1.03
CA ILE A 122 -16.08 -9.74 -0.48
C ILE A 122 -15.76 -9.75 1.01
N GLY A 123 -15.27 -8.64 1.52
CA GLY A 123 -15.00 -8.44 2.93
C GLY A 123 -15.78 -7.27 3.51
N VAL A 124 -15.96 -7.30 4.80
CA VAL A 124 -16.52 -6.19 5.60
C VAL A 124 -15.67 -6.09 6.84
N SER A 125 -15.16 -4.90 7.11
CA SER A 125 -14.40 -4.58 8.31
C SER A 125 -15.14 -3.51 9.12
N GLY A 126 -14.73 -3.31 10.35
CA GLY A 126 -15.28 -2.27 11.19
C GLY A 126 -14.29 -1.86 12.26
N VAL A 127 -14.17 -0.58 12.48
CA VAL A 127 -13.36 0.01 13.54
C VAL A 127 -14.25 0.39 14.70
N SER A 128 -13.79 0.13 15.93
CA SER A 128 -14.55 0.53 17.12
C SER A 128 -14.59 2.05 17.20
N LYS A 129 -15.79 2.62 17.23
CA LYS A 129 -16.07 4.07 17.19
C LYS A 129 -15.65 4.76 15.88
N GLY A 130 -15.59 4.06 14.80
CA GLY A 130 -15.33 4.56 13.47
C GLY A 130 -16.28 3.97 12.46
N GLU A 131 -16.05 4.24 11.20
CA GLU A 131 -16.83 3.74 10.07
C GLU A 131 -16.55 2.26 9.78
N ASN A 132 -17.42 1.68 8.97
CA ASN A 132 -17.21 0.33 8.45
C ASN A 132 -16.42 0.40 7.15
N GLY A 133 -15.52 -0.56 6.95
CA GLY A 133 -14.84 -0.78 5.69
C GLY A 133 -15.54 -1.87 4.87
N PHE A 134 -15.28 -1.83 3.57
CA PHE A 134 -15.78 -2.80 2.61
C PHE A 134 -14.68 -3.11 1.59
N ASP A 135 -14.51 -4.38 1.27
CA ASP A 135 -13.60 -4.80 0.21
C ASP A 135 -14.28 -5.78 -0.75
N PHE A 136 -13.91 -5.64 -2.00
CA PHE A 136 -14.29 -6.52 -3.10
C PHE A 136 -13.10 -6.75 -3.99
N ASP A 137 -12.85 -8.00 -4.33
CA ASP A 137 -11.89 -8.36 -5.36
C ASP A 137 -12.40 -9.50 -6.25
N ALA A 138 -11.93 -9.52 -7.48
CA ALA A 138 -12.20 -10.60 -8.40
C ALA A 138 -11.03 -10.82 -9.36
N THR A 139 -10.72 -12.07 -9.62
CA THR A 139 -9.67 -12.49 -10.55
C THR A 139 -10.21 -13.57 -11.48
N ALA A 140 -9.84 -13.49 -12.76
CA ALA A 140 -10.13 -14.53 -13.75
C ALA A 140 -8.89 -14.84 -14.58
N ASN A 141 -8.62 -16.14 -14.77
CA ASN A 141 -7.67 -16.66 -15.72
C ASN A 141 -8.41 -17.23 -16.91
N ILE A 142 -8.06 -16.78 -18.10
CA ILE A 142 -8.76 -17.06 -19.35
C ILE A 142 -7.77 -17.68 -20.34
N PRO A 143 -7.67 -19.01 -20.44
CA PRO A 143 -6.96 -19.68 -21.52
C PRO A 143 -7.67 -19.39 -22.84
N ILE A 144 -6.99 -18.73 -23.76
CA ILE A 144 -7.56 -18.36 -25.08
C ILE A 144 -7.20 -19.41 -26.10
N ILE A 145 -5.97 -19.88 -26.06
CA ILE A 145 -5.45 -20.98 -26.88
C ILE A 145 -4.62 -21.85 -25.93
N GLU A 146 -5.02 -23.10 -25.76
CA GLU A 146 -4.35 -24.07 -24.88
C GLU A 146 -2.85 -24.12 -25.18
N ASP A 147 -2.05 -24.09 -24.12
CA ASP A 147 -0.58 -24.08 -24.10
C ASP A 147 0.06 -22.92 -24.88
N LYS A 148 -0.71 -21.95 -25.37
CA LYS A 148 -0.21 -20.93 -26.28
C LYS A 148 -0.53 -19.49 -25.90
N LEU A 149 -1.76 -19.23 -25.48
CA LEU A 149 -2.20 -17.87 -25.19
C LEU A 149 -3.19 -17.87 -24.04
N ALA A 150 -2.89 -17.12 -23.00
CA ALA A 150 -3.81 -16.87 -21.91
C ALA A 150 -3.80 -15.41 -21.48
N ALA A 151 -4.92 -14.98 -20.94
CA ALA A 151 -5.08 -13.71 -20.26
C ALA A 151 -5.44 -13.95 -18.77
N ARG A 152 -5.00 -13.03 -17.91
CA ARG A 152 -5.39 -12.98 -16.52
C ARG A 152 -5.79 -11.56 -16.17
N VAL A 153 -6.95 -11.41 -15.54
CA VAL A 153 -7.52 -10.10 -15.21
C VAL A 153 -7.89 -10.11 -13.73
N SER A 154 -7.55 -9.04 -13.03
CA SER A 154 -7.92 -8.83 -11.63
C SER A 154 -8.44 -7.41 -11.46
N ILE A 155 -9.48 -7.25 -10.65
CA ILE A 155 -10.07 -5.96 -10.25
C ILE A 155 -10.30 -5.95 -8.75
N PHE A 156 -10.16 -4.80 -8.12
CA PHE A 156 -10.46 -4.63 -6.70
C PHE A 156 -10.98 -3.23 -6.40
N SER A 157 -11.71 -3.14 -5.31
CA SER A 157 -12.12 -1.91 -4.67
C SER A 157 -12.18 -2.19 -3.17
N ALA A 158 -11.55 -1.37 -2.37
CA ALA A 158 -11.57 -1.48 -0.92
C ALA A 158 -11.74 -0.10 -0.30
N GLU A 159 -12.42 -0.06 0.82
CA GLU A 159 -12.66 1.13 1.63
C GLU A 159 -12.32 0.77 3.09
N ASP A 160 -11.35 1.45 3.65
CA ASP A 160 -11.03 1.39 5.07
C ASP A 160 -11.70 2.57 5.77
N GLY A 161 -12.65 2.29 6.66
CA GLY A 161 -13.39 3.31 7.38
C GLY A 161 -12.48 4.15 8.29
N GLY A 162 -12.74 5.44 8.35
CA GLY A 162 -12.06 6.36 9.25
C GLY A 162 -12.42 6.11 10.72
N PHE A 163 -11.62 6.68 11.63
CA PHE A 163 -11.85 6.59 13.07
C PHE A 163 -11.25 7.78 13.86
N ILE A 164 -10.78 8.80 13.17
CA ILE A 164 -10.25 10.02 13.77
C ILE A 164 -11.25 11.15 13.55
N ASP A 165 -11.74 11.74 14.64
CA ASP A 165 -12.67 12.85 14.59
C ASP A 165 -11.93 14.18 14.59
N SER A 166 -12.26 15.04 13.63
CA SER A 166 -11.87 16.45 13.66
C SER A 166 -12.87 17.22 14.52
N VAL A 167 -12.42 17.75 15.64
CA VAL A 167 -13.29 18.52 16.56
C VAL A 167 -12.91 19.99 16.58
N ALA A 168 -13.91 20.85 16.74
CA ALA A 168 -13.66 22.27 16.92
C ALA A 168 -12.78 22.49 18.15
N GLY A 169 -11.60 23.06 17.96
CA GLY A 169 -10.63 23.27 19.02
C GLY A 169 -9.87 24.56 18.84
N MET A 170 -9.30 25.04 19.93
CA MET A 170 -8.32 26.12 19.89
C MET A 170 -6.94 25.45 19.76
N SER A 171 -6.33 25.45 18.58
CA SER A 171 -4.92 25.15 18.52
C SER A 171 -4.18 26.28 19.21
N VAL A 172 -3.58 26.00 20.37
CA VAL A 172 -2.60 26.89 20.96
C VAL A 172 -1.39 26.77 20.03
N VAL A 173 -1.22 27.77 19.17
CA VAL A 173 0.06 27.95 18.47
C VAL A 173 1.05 28.26 19.57
N ASP A 174 1.82 27.27 19.93
CA ASP A 174 2.89 27.47 20.86
C ASP A 174 3.86 28.51 20.28
N GLU A 175 4.22 29.49 21.06
CA GLU A 175 5.14 30.60 20.74
C GLU A 175 6.56 30.09 20.37
N TYR A 176 6.70 28.75 20.26
CA TYR A 176 7.94 28.02 19.96
C TYR A 176 8.29 27.94 18.48
N THR A 177 7.53 28.55 17.59
CA THR A 177 7.78 28.49 16.15
C THR A 177 8.78 29.54 15.65
N GLY A 178 9.94 29.62 16.26
CA GLY A 178 11.09 30.32 15.65
C GLY A 178 11.61 29.67 14.35
N LEU A 179 11.01 28.60 13.89
CA LEU A 179 11.33 27.88 12.66
C LEU A 179 10.06 27.72 11.84
N GLY A 180 9.70 28.72 11.02
CA GLY A 180 8.78 28.65 9.91
C GLY A 180 7.68 27.55 9.96
N GLY A 181 7.11 27.32 11.13
CA GLY A 181 6.09 26.30 11.32
C GLY A 181 4.83 26.65 10.58
N LEU A 182 4.10 25.66 10.17
CA LEU A 182 2.76 25.78 9.63
C LEU A 182 1.95 26.67 10.58
N VAL A 183 1.74 27.91 10.16
CA VAL A 183 0.86 28.83 10.90
C VAL A 183 -0.54 28.27 10.67
N SER A 184 -1.07 27.56 11.66
CA SER A 184 -2.50 27.35 11.68
C SER A 184 -3.12 28.75 11.69
N ASN A 185 -4.00 29.03 10.77
CA ASN A 185 -4.78 30.27 10.77
C ASN A 185 -5.78 30.24 11.92
N TYR A 186 -5.24 30.27 13.15
CA TYR A 186 -6.06 30.37 14.33
C TYR A 186 -6.68 31.77 14.37
N ASP A 187 -7.96 31.86 14.10
CA ASP A 187 -8.78 33.02 14.39
C ASP A 187 -9.61 32.74 15.65
N PRO A 188 -9.26 33.31 16.82
CA PRO A 188 -10.02 33.11 18.04
C PRO A 188 -11.44 33.65 17.97
N VAL A 189 -11.75 34.44 16.96
CA VAL A 189 -13.07 35.08 16.75
C VAL A 189 -13.95 34.25 15.82
N ASN A 190 -13.33 33.46 14.95
CA ASN A 190 -14.00 32.56 14.01
C ASN A 190 -13.37 31.17 14.12
N PRO A 191 -13.76 30.33 15.06
CA PRO A 191 -13.33 28.93 15.04
C PRO A 191 -13.79 28.32 13.72
N HIS A 192 -12.87 27.66 13.02
CA HIS A 192 -13.20 26.93 11.78
C HIS A 192 -14.12 25.76 12.14
N THR A 193 -15.41 26.03 12.17
CA THR A 193 -16.44 25.00 12.42
C THR A 193 -16.77 24.20 11.17
N ASP A 194 -16.29 24.63 10.04
CA ASP A 194 -16.39 23.98 8.72
C ASP A 194 -15.38 22.83 8.53
N THR A 195 -14.45 22.65 9.48
CA THR A 195 -13.49 21.53 9.50
C THR A 195 -13.84 20.45 10.51
N VAL A 196 -14.99 20.56 11.17
CA VAL A 196 -15.48 19.51 12.09
C VAL A 196 -16.11 18.42 11.26
N GLU A 197 -15.48 17.25 11.28
CA GLU A 197 -15.90 16.08 10.53
C GLU A 197 -15.53 14.84 11.33
N ASP A 198 -16.43 13.87 11.40
CA ASP A 198 -16.16 12.60 12.05
C ASP A 198 -15.42 11.68 11.07
N ASP A 199 -14.59 10.78 11.62
CA ASP A 199 -13.97 9.68 10.89
C ASP A 199 -13.10 10.09 9.68
N ILE A 200 -12.32 11.18 9.81
CA ILE A 200 -11.60 11.85 8.72
C ILE A 200 -10.42 11.07 8.09
N ASN A 201 -10.04 9.93 8.60
CA ASN A 201 -8.87 9.21 8.10
C ASN A 201 -9.23 7.95 7.28
N GLY A 202 -10.38 7.97 6.64
CA GLY A 202 -10.79 6.92 5.72
C GLY A 202 -9.87 6.83 4.50
N VAL A 203 -9.72 5.62 3.94
CA VAL A 203 -8.89 5.37 2.75
C VAL A 203 -9.66 4.53 1.76
N GLU A 204 -9.72 5.00 0.53
CA GLU A 204 -10.31 4.28 -0.59
C GLU A 204 -9.22 3.77 -1.54
N TRP A 205 -9.38 2.54 -1.98
CA TRP A 205 -8.49 1.85 -2.90
C TRP A 205 -9.29 1.32 -4.06
N TRP A 206 -8.82 1.53 -5.26
CA TRP A 206 -9.34 0.80 -6.39
C TRP A 206 -8.25 0.51 -7.41
N GLY A 207 -8.44 -0.56 -8.15
CA GLY A 207 -7.46 -0.87 -9.18
C GLY A 207 -7.83 -2.06 -10.04
N ARG A 208 -6.98 -2.27 -11.03
CA ARG A 208 -7.10 -3.35 -12.00
C ARG A 208 -5.74 -3.79 -12.48
N ARG A 209 -5.64 -5.07 -12.77
CA ARG A 209 -4.49 -5.65 -13.46
C ARG A 209 -4.98 -6.50 -14.62
N ALA A 210 -4.29 -6.43 -15.75
CA ALA A 210 -4.51 -7.30 -16.88
C ALA A 210 -3.15 -7.78 -17.39
N ALA A 211 -3.00 -9.07 -17.57
CA ALA A 211 -1.79 -9.69 -18.11
C ALA A 211 -2.16 -10.62 -19.26
N VAL A 212 -1.33 -10.64 -20.30
CA VAL A 212 -1.44 -11.57 -21.40
C VAL A 212 -0.10 -12.26 -21.56
N LYS A 213 -0.12 -13.59 -21.58
CA LYS A 213 1.04 -14.42 -21.83
C LYS A 213 0.86 -15.17 -23.14
N TRP A 214 1.85 -15.07 -24.00
CA TRP A 214 1.83 -15.67 -25.34
C TRP A 214 3.11 -16.48 -25.58
N GLN A 215 2.96 -17.78 -25.83
CA GLN A 215 4.01 -18.64 -26.31
C GLN A 215 4.09 -18.50 -27.84
N ILE A 216 5.02 -17.70 -28.31
CA ILE A 216 5.17 -17.35 -29.75
C ILE A 216 5.72 -18.54 -30.52
N SER A 217 6.72 -19.21 -29.95
CA SER A 217 7.34 -20.43 -30.45
C SER A 217 7.88 -21.27 -29.28
N ASP A 218 8.48 -22.40 -29.55
CA ASP A 218 9.07 -23.27 -28.50
C ASP A 218 10.16 -22.54 -27.68
N ASP A 219 10.86 -21.58 -28.31
CA ASP A 219 11.97 -20.84 -27.67
C ASP A 219 11.58 -19.45 -27.20
N TRP A 220 10.41 -18.93 -27.57
CA TRP A 220 10.02 -17.53 -27.31
C TRP A 220 8.66 -17.43 -26.66
N ALA A 221 8.64 -16.80 -25.50
CA ALA A 221 7.40 -16.38 -24.82
C ALA A 221 7.44 -14.88 -24.52
N ALA A 222 6.29 -14.25 -24.58
CA ALA A 222 6.10 -12.85 -24.19
C ALA A 222 5.00 -12.75 -23.14
N THR A 223 5.21 -11.89 -22.16
CA THR A 223 4.17 -11.51 -21.19
C THR A 223 4.08 -10.00 -21.16
N VAL A 224 2.88 -9.48 -21.33
CA VAL A 224 2.57 -8.06 -21.21
C VAL A 224 1.62 -7.88 -20.04
N THR A 225 1.95 -7.00 -19.13
CA THR A 225 1.12 -6.70 -17.95
C THR A 225 0.82 -5.20 -17.91
N HIS A 226 -0.42 -4.87 -17.64
CA HIS A 226 -0.88 -3.53 -17.30
C HIS A 226 -1.40 -3.52 -15.87
N ASN A 227 -0.91 -2.58 -15.07
CA ASN A 227 -1.37 -2.35 -13.70
C ASN A 227 -1.86 -0.91 -13.57
N HIS A 228 -2.95 -0.72 -12.86
CA HIS A 228 -3.45 0.56 -12.43
C HIS A 228 -3.97 0.43 -11.01
N GLN A 229 -3.57 1.35 -10.15
CA GLN A 229 -4.04 1.44 -8.77
C GLN A 229 -4.16 2.93 -8.41
N GLU A 230 -5.19 3.26 -7.69
CA GLU A 230 -5.44 4.58 -7.13
C GLU A 230 -5.72 4.42 -5.63
N ILE A 231 -5.23 5.37 -4.86
CA ILE A 231 -5.41 5.45 -3.41
C ILE A 231 -5.89 6.87 -3.13
N GLU A 232 -7.05 6.99 -2.54
CA GLU A 232 -7.59 8.25 -2.05
C GLU A 232 -7.67 8.18 -0.53
N ALA A 233 -7.07 9.14 0.15
CA ALA A 233 -7.11 9.23 1.61
C ALA A 233 -7.81 10.53 2.01
N ASN A 234 -8.78 10.42 2.90
CA ASN A 234 -9.46 11.56 3.50
C ASN A 234 -8.77 11.88 4.84
N GLY A 235 -7.77 12.78 4.78
CA GLY A 235 -7.01 13.17 5.96
C GLY A 235 -5.74 12.36 6.21
N PHE A 236 -5.19 12.52 7.40
CA PHE A 236 -3.96 11.88 7.85
C PHE A 236 -4.22 11.08 9.12
N ASN A 237 -3.37 10.09 9.38
CA ASN A 237 -3.42 9.29 10.60
C ASN A 237 -2.74 10.01 11.80
N ASP A 238 -2.80 11.33 11.83
CA ASP A 238 -2.28 12.14 12.91
C ASP A 238 -3.36 12.42 13.96
N PHE A 239 -2.99 12.42 15.20
CA PHE A 239 -3.85 12.79 16.34
C PHE A 239 -3.13 13.76 17.26
N ASP A 240 -3.89 14.57 17.99
CA ASP A 240 -3.33 15.49 18.99
C ASP A 240 -3.27 14.80 20.37
N PRO A 241 -2.06 14.44 20.86
CA PRO A 241 -1.91 13.78 22.16
C PRO A 241 -2.33 14.64 23.34
N MET A 242 -2.52 15.96 23.13
CA MET A 242 -2.96 16.89 24.17
C MET A 242 -4.47 16.87 24.39
N VAL A 243 -5.22 16.24 23.50
CA VAL A 243 -6.68 16.10 23.60
C VAL A 243 -7.08 15.02 24.62
N GLY A 244 -6.17 14.10 24.93
CA GLY A 244 -6.35 13.08 25.97
C GLY A 244 -6.92 11.75 25.47
N ASP A 245 -7.21 11.62 24.19
CA ASP A 245 -7.46 10.36 23.51
C ASP A 245 -6.61 10.29 22.24
N LEU A 246 -6.60 9.13 21.58
CA LEU A 246 -5.85 8.89 20.37
C LEU A 246 -6.76 8.86 19.13
N GLU A 247 -7.96 9.36 19.27
CA GLU A 247 -9.03 9.30 18.28
C GLU A 247 -9.46 10.71 17.81
N THR A 248 -8.81 11.77 18.30
CA THR A 248 -9.28 13.15 18.06
C THR A 248 -8.13 14.04 17.60
N VAL A 249 -8.39 14.83 16.59
CA VAL A 249 -7.51 15.91 16.14
C VAL A 249 -8.21 17.26 16.32
N LYS A 250 -7.47 18.30 16.70
CA LYS A 250 -7.95 19.68 16.78
C LYS A 250 -7.24 20.57 15.77
N PHE A 251 -8.01 21.28 14.99
CA PHE A 251 -7.54 22.31 14.08
C PHE A 251 -7.79 23.72 14.61
#